data_6b175bcba31b6376306f2bb4365aaa97
#
_entry.id   6b175bcba31b6376306f2bb4365aaa97
#
_cell.length_a   1.000
_cell.length_b   1.000
_cell.length_c   1.000
_cell.angle_alpha   90.00
_cell.angle_beta   90.00
_cell.angle_gamma   90.00
#
_symmetry.space_group_name_H-M   'P 1'
#
loop_
_entity.id
_entity.type
_entity.pdbx_description
1 polymer ?
#
loop_
_entity_poly.entity_id
_entity_poly.type
_entity_poly.pdbx_seq_one_letter_code
_entity_poly.pdbx_strand_id
1 'polypeptide(L)'
;MARDADQIAQDHSAMLGSVSVITNVIDDDNDFCNDMTLAEKKERVARSNGYLVHMKALDDWGSESFTAIDAAISAANTFAN
;
A
#
# COMPACT_ATOMS: atom_id res chain seq x y z
N MET A 1 12.57 -5.60 -19.07
CA MET A 1 13.77 -6.12 -18.40
C MET A 1 13.44 -6.50 -16.96
N ALA A 2 13.83 -7.70 -16.54
CA ALA A 2 13.55 -8.14 -15.18
C ALA A 2 14.44 -7.37 -14.20
N ARG A 3 13.89 -7.04 -13.03
CA ARG A 3 14.65 -6.43 -11.96
C ARG A 3 15.52 -7.50 -11.29
N ASP A 4 16.65 -7.10 -10.71
CA ASP A 4 17.47 -8.04 -9.95
C ASP A 4 16.85 -8.30 -8.57
N ALA A 5 17.40 -9.26 -7.84
CA ALA A 5 16.84 -9.67 -6.55
C ALA A 5 16.84 -8.52 -5.53
N ASP A 6 17.89 -7.69 -5.55
CA ASP A 6 17.97 -6.55 -4.63
C ASP A 6 16.89 -5.51 -4.94
N GLN A 7 16.65 -5.24 -6.22
CA GLN A 7 15.63 -4.29 -6.62
C GLN A 7 14.23 -4.80 -6.26
N ILE A 8 13.99 -6.09 -6.48
CA ILE A 8 12.72 -6.73 -6.11
C ILE A 8 12.49 -6.60 -4.60
N ALA A 9 13.51 -6.87 -3.79
CA ALA A 9 13.40 -6.75 -2.34
C ALA A 9 13.12 -5.32 -1.90
N GLN A 10 13.78 -4.34 -2.53
CA GLN A 10 13.55 -2.93 -2.22
C GLN A 10 12.13 -2.50 -2.59
N ASP A 11 11.66 -2.90 -3.76
CA ASP A 11 10.31 -2.56 -4.22
C ASP A 11 9.25 -3.20 -3.33
N HIS A 12 9.47 -4.45 -2.92
CA HIS A 12 8.55 -5.13 -2.01
C HIS A 12 8.51 -4.43 -0.66
N SER A 13 9.67 -4.02 -0.14
CA SER A 13 9.74 -3.27 1.11
C SER A 13 9.00 -1.94 1.02
N ALA A 14 9.12 -1.25 -0.12
CA ALA A 14 8.39 0.01 -0.35
C ALA A 14 6.88 -0.23 -0.37
N MET A 15 6.43 -1.36 -0.96
CA MET A 15 5.02 -1.73 -0.93
C MET A 15 4.53 -1.96 0.49
N LEU A 16 5.33 -2.61 1.33
CA LEU A 16 4.97 -2.81 2.72
C LEU A 16 4.87 -1.49 3.48
N GLY A 17 5.69 -0.50 3.11
CA GLY A 17 5.56 0.86 3.64
C GLY A 17 4.21 1.48 3.30
N SER A 18 3.74 1.27 2.07
CA SER A 18 2.42 1.75 1.66
C SER A 18 1.30 1.00 2.39
N VAL A 19 1.48 -0.28 2.69
CA VAL A 19 0.55 -1.04 3.53
C VAL A 19 0.41 -0.37 4.90
N SER A 20 1.53 0.01 5.50
CA SER A 20 1.52 0.73 6.79
C SER A 20 0.76 2.05 6.71
N VAL A 21 0.98 2.82 5.65
CA VAL A 21 0.27 4.09 5.47
C VAL A 21 -1.24 3.85 5.41
N ILE A 22 -1.68 2.88 4.60
CA ILE A 22 -3.10 2.57 4.45
C ILE A 22 -3.69 2.15 5.81
N THR A 23 -3.02 1.25 6.51
CA THR A 23 -3.50 0.75 7.80
C THR A 23 -3.61 1.89 8.82
N ASN A 24 -2.58 2.73 8.92
CA ASN A 24 -2.57 3.83 9.87
C ASN A 24 -3.66 4.86 9.59
N VAL A 25 -3.89 5.18 8.33
CA VAL A 25 -4.91 6.15 7.95
C VAL A 25 -6.31 5.60 8.24
N ILE A 26 -6.56 4.33 7.91
CA ILE A 26 -7.87 3.71 8.12
C ILE A 26 -8.17 3.57 9.61
N ASP A 27 -7.20 3.10 10.39
CA ASP A 27 -7.38 2.89 11.83
C ASP A 27 -7.50 4.20 12.60
N ASP A 28 -6.83 5.23 12.14
CA ASP A 28 -6.84 6.56 12.79
C ASP A 28 -6.46 6.47 14.27
N ASP A 29 -5.56 5.55 14.62
CA ASP A 29 -5.17 5.26 15.99
C ASP A 29 -3.90 5.96 16.44
N ASN A 30 -3.31 6.78 15.58
CA ASN A 30 -2.06 7.45 15.91
C ASN A 30 -2.11 8.91 15.45
N ASP A 31 -1.12 9.68 15.89
CA ASP A 31 -1.05 11.12 15.60
C ASP A 31 -0.79 11.43 14.13
N PHE A 32 -0.46 10.42 13.35
CA PHE A 32 -0.07 10.60 11.96
C PHE A 32 -1.16 11.25 11.10
N CYS A 33 -2.42 10.97 11.41
CA CYS A 33 -3.53 11.46 10.59
C CYS A 33 -4.59 12.22 11.39
N ASN A 34 -4.25 12.71 12.60
CA ASN A 34 -5.19 13.43 13.44
C ASN A 34 -5.76 14.68 12.80
N ASP A 35 -4.96 15.37 11.98
CA ASP A 35 -5.34 16.63 11.38
C ASP A 35 -5.96 16.49 9.99
N MET A 36 -6.12 15.26 9.52
CA MET A 36 -6.64 14.99 8.19
C MET A 36 -8.16 14.93 8.20
N THR A 37 -8.79 15.56 7.20
CA THR A 37 -10.22 15.37 6.96
C THR A 37 -10.47 13.99 6.36
N LEU A 38 -11.73 13.56 6.36
CA LEU A 38 -12.09 12.29 5.73
C LEU A 38 -11.73 12.28 4.24
N ALA A 39 -11.96 13.39 3.55
CA ALA A 39 -11.59 13.49 2.13
C ALA A 39 -10.10 13.34 1.92
N GLU A 40 -9.30 13.95 2.78
CA GLU A 40 -7.84 13.82 2.71
C GLU A 40 -7.37 12.40 3.00
N LYS A 41 -8.00 11.74 3.97
CA LYS A 41 -7.70 10.35 4.29
C LYS A 41 -8.00 9.44 3.12
N LYS A 42 -9.16 9.62 2.49
CA LYS A 42 -9.54 8.82 1.31
C LYS A 42 -8.57 9.03 0.15
N GLU A 43 -8.15 10.28 -0.07
CA GLU A 43 -7.19 10.58 -1.13
C GLU A 43 -5.84 9.89 -0.87
N ARG A 44 -5.36 9.96 0.38
CA ARG A 44 -4.08 9.35 0.73
C ARG A 44 -4.14 7.83 0.59
N VAL A 45 -5.22 7.22 1.04
CA VAL A 45 -5.43 5.78 0.91
C VAL A 45 -5.50 5.39 -0.57
N ALA A 46 -6.23 6.15 -1.38
CA ALA A 46 -6.35 5.87 -2.81
C ALA A 46 -5.00 5.96 -3.51
N ARG A 47 -4.17 6.93 -3.14
CA ARG A 47 -2.85 7.10 -3.73
C ARG A 47 -1.93 5.93 -3.40
N SER A 48 -1.92 5.52 -2.12
CA SER A 48 -1.12 4.37 -1.69
C SER A 48 -1.62 3.08 -2.32
N ASN A 49 -2.95 2.93 -2.44
CA ASN A 49 -3.55 1.77 -3.08
C ASN A 49 -3.17 1.70 -4.57
N GLY A 50 -3.19 2.84 -5.26
CA GLY A 50 -2.80 2.91 -6.67
C GLY A 50 -1.38 2.44 -6.87
N TYR A 51 -0.47 2.82 -5.98
CA TYR A 51 0.91 2.36 -6.02
C TYR A 51 0.99 0.84 -5.85
N LEU A 52 0.25 0.29 -4.87
CA LEU A 52 0.26 -1.16 -4.64
C LEU A 52 -0.28 -1.93 -5.83
N VAL A 53 -1.38 -1.47 -6.42
CA VAL A 53 -1.98 -2.13 -7.58
C VAL A 53 -1.03 -2.08 -8.76
N HIS A 54 -0.41 -0.92 -9.00
CA HIS A 54 0.55 -0.76 -10.08
C HIS A 54 1.75 -1.71 -9.92
N MET A 55 2.32 -1.74 -8.73
CA MET A 55 3.51 -2.58 -8.47
C MET A 55 3.17 -4.05 -8.52
N LYS A 56 2.03 -4.45 -7.97
CA LYS A 56 1.62 -5.85 -7.97
C LYS A 56 1.40 -6.38 -9.39
N ALA A 57 1.03 -5.50 -10.32
CA ALA A 57 0.80 -5.89 -11.72
C ALA A 57 2.08 -6.30 -12.45
N LEU A 58 3.24 -5.94 -11.91
CA LEU A 58 4.50 -6.43 -12.45
C LEU A 58 4.59 -7.93 -12.18
N ASP A 59 5.19 -8.68 -13.11
CA ASP A 59 5.14 -10.14 -13.05
C ASP A 59 6.50 -10.80 -12.75
N ASP A 60 7.46 -10.03 -12.21
CA ASP A 60 8.79 -10.56 -11.90
C ASP A 60 9.08 -10.62 -10.40
N TRP A 61 8.05 -10.82 -9.57
CA TRP A 61 8.20 -10.81 -8.11
C TRP A 61 8.80 -12.10 -7.54
N GLY A 62 8.76 -13.20 -8.29
CA GLY A 62 9.29 -14.47 -7.80
C GLY A 62 8.47 -15.02 -6.63
N SER A 63 9.13 -15.27 -5.51
CA SER A 63 8.50 -15.88 -4.33
C SER A 63 8.05 -14.87 -3.28
N GLU A 64 8.05 -13.57 -3.58
CA GLU A 64 7.63 -12.56 -2.61
C GLU A 64 6.16 -12.73 -2.23
N SER A 65 5.86 -12.51 -0.96
CA SER A 65 4.50 -12.67 -0.42
C SER A 65 3.69 -11.40 -0.61
N PHE A 66 2.43 -11.58 -1.01
CA PHE A 66 1.50 -10.46 -1.16
C PHE A 66 0.32 -10.50 -0.19
N THR A 67 0.38 -11.36 0.83
CA THR A 67 -0.74 -11.50 1.77
C THR A 67 -1.12 -10.17 2.42
N ALA A 68 -0.15 -9.47 3.01
CA ALA A 68 -0.40 -8.19 3.65
C ALA A 68 -0.80 -7.12 2.63
N ILE A 69 -0.17 -7.15 1.46
CA ILE A 69 -0.45 -6.21 0.38
C ILE A 69 -1.89 -6.38 -0.12
N ASP A 70 -2.31 -7.61 -0.34
CA ASP A 70 -3.68 -7.89 -0.79
C ASP A 70 -4.71 -7.46 0.25
N ALA A 71 -4.43 -7.70 1.53
CA ALA A 71 -5.31 -7.26 2.61
C ALA A 71 -5.43 -5.73 2.63
N ALA A 72 -4.33 -5.02 2.42
CA ALA A 72 -4.33 -3.57 2.38
C ALA A 72 -5.09 -3.03 1.18
N ILE A 73 -4.94 -3.65 0.01
CA ILE A 73 -5.68 -3.25 -1.19
C ILE A 73 -7.18 -3.39 -0.96
N SER A 74 -7.59 -4.51 -0.38
CA SER A 74 -9.00 -4.76 -0.06
C SER A 74 -9.53 -3.72 0.92
N ALA A 75 -8.79 -3.45 1.99
CA ALA A 75 -9.17 -2.47 2.99
C ALA A 75 -9.25 -1.06 2.39
N ALA A 76 -8.32 -0.72 1.52
CA ALA A 76 -8.31 0.58 0.85
C ALA A 76 -9.52 0.76 -0.04
N ASN A 77 -9.88 -0.27 -0.81
CA ASN A 77 -11.05 -0.22 -1.68
C ASN A 77 -12.34 -0.04 -0.87
N THR A 78 -12.45 -0.73 0.26
CA THR A 78 -13.60 -0.60 1.14
C THR A 78 -13.67 0.80 1.74
N PHE A 79 -12.54 1.32 2.18
CA PHE A 79 -12.48 2.65 2.81
C PHE A 79 -12.84 3.77 1.82
N ALA A 80 -12.39 3.63 0.57
CA ALA A 80 -12.62 4.64 -0.47
C ALA A 80 -14.07 4.68 -0.94
N ASN A 81 -14.78 3.60 -0.76
CA ASN A 81 -16.19 3.51 -1.11
C ASN A 81 -17.05 3.86 0.10
#